data_88546cfa115566167cfa17affbda5e81
#
_entry.id   88546cfa115566167cfa17affbda5e81
#
_cell.length_a   1.000
_cell.length_b   1.000
_cell.length_c   1.000
_cell.angle_alpha   90.00
_cell.angle_beta   90.00
_cell.angle_gamma   90.00
#
_symmetry.space_group_name_H-M   'P 1'
#
loop_
_entity.id
_entity.type
_entity.pdbx_description
1 polymer ?
#
loop_
_entity_poly.entity_id
_entity_poly.type
_entity_poly.pdbx_seq_one_letter_code
_entity_poly.pdbx_strand_id
1 'polypeptide(L)'
;MTVYEGEVELWELIDGGSGEKVYGIKISVPILGGRNGSEKIGEDNVFLDADEVDAVIKGIEYILAYEAGKTKYKHWQVDFKSKEGFEVGAFSTKEGTKYAVDTGRESRVYPRSEIESLKEAFVKAKGMLGSK
;
A
#
# COMPACT_ATOMS: atom_id res chain seq x y z
N MET A 1 0.62 14.93 -12.76
CA MET A 1 0.00 13.79 -12.09
C MET A 1 1.03 13.05 -11.22
N THR A 2 0.69 12.82 -9.97
CA THR A 2 1.60 12.11 -9.07
C THR A 2 1.48 10.61 -9.31
N VAL A 3 2.60 9.92 -9.37
CA VAL A 3 2.66 8.48 -9.58
C VAL A 3 3.16 7.85 -8.29
N TYR A 4 2.69 6.63 -7.98
CA TYR A 4 3.17 5.92 -6.80
C TYR A 4 4.68 5.68 -6.91
N GLU A 5 5.44 6.15 -5.91
CA GLU A 5 6.90 6.07 -5.91
C GLU A 5 7.44 4.65 -5.79
N GLY A 6 6.70 3.77 -5.13
CA GLY A 6 7.10 2.39 -4.98
C GLY A 6 6.71 1.57 -6.19
N GLU A 7 6.85 0.27 -6.05
CA GLU A 7 6.51 -0.67 -7.11
C GLU A 7 5.48 -1.68 -6.65
N VAL A 8 4.61 -2.05 -7.58
CA VAL A 8 3.64 -3.13 -7.40
C VAL A 8 3.90 -4.13 -8.50
N GLU A 9 4.32 -5.33 -8.12
CA GLU A 9 4.72 -6.35 -9.09
C GLU A 9 3.98 -7.66 -8.85
N LEU A 10 3.70 -8.39 -9.92
CA LEU A 10 3.20 -9.75 -9.83
C LEU A 10 4.36 -10.70 -9.56
N TRP A 11 4.14 -11.63 -8.65
CA TRP A 11 5.16 -12.61 -8.30
C TRP A 11 4.59 -14.02 -8.24
N GLU A 12 5.41 -14.97 -8.64
CA GLU A 12 5.15 -16.39 -8.46
C GLU A 12 6.23 -16.93 -7.56
N LEU A 13 5.84 -17.50 -6.41
CA LEU A 13 6.77 -18.13 -5.49
C LEU A 13 6.62 -19.64 -5.62
N ILE A 14 7.74 -20.31 -5.83
CA ILE A 14 7.76 -21.76 -6.07
C ILE A 14 8.54 -22.45 -4.96
N ASP A 15 7.89 -23.42 -4.30
CA ASP A 15 8.57 -24.23 -3.31
C ASP A 15 9.42 -25.28 -4.03
N GLY A 16 10.75 -25.21 -3.86
CA GLY A 16 11.67 -26.11 -4.50
C GLY A 16 11.55 -27.58 -4.07
N GLY A 17 10.96 -27.83 -2.89
CA GLY A 17 10.77 -29.18 -2.38
C GLY A 17 9.53 -29.89 -2.92
N SER A 18 8.44 -29.14 -3.07
CA SER A 18 7.13 -29.70 -3.47
C SER A 18 6.69 -29.31 -4.87
N GLY A 19 7.28 -28.27 -5.43
CA GLY A 19 6.82 -27.69 -6.70
C GLY A 19 5.57 -26.84 -6.54
N GLU A 20 5.09 -26.64 -5.33
CA GLU A 20 3.89 -25.84 -5.08
C GLU A 20 4.15 -24.38 -5.43
N LYS A 21 3.15 -23.75 -6.04
CA LYS A 21 3.24 -22.35 -6.48
C LYS A 21 2.24 -21.47 -5.74
N VAL A 22 2.69 -20.30 -5.36
CA VAL A 22 1.83 -19.27 -4.75
C VAL A 22 1.97 -18.01 -5.58
N TYR A 23 0.85 -17.40 -5.92
CA TYR A 23 0.81 -16.17 -6.69
C TYR A 23 0.40 -15.01 -5.79
N GLY A 24 0.98 -13.85 -6.03
CA GLY A 24 0.64 -12.68 -5.26
C GLY A 24 1.26 -11.42 -5.81
N ILE A 25 1.24 -10.40 -5.00
CA ILE A 25 1.74 -9.07 -5.36
C ILE A 25 2.82 -8.66 -4.37
N LYS A 26 3.96 -8.23 -4.90
CA LYS A 26 5.01 -7.61 -4.09
C LYS A 26 4.85 -6.10 -4.17
N ILE A 27 4.81 -5.45 -3.01
CA ILE A 27 4.76 -3.99 -2.90
C ILE A 27 6.08 -3.51 -2.34
N SER A 28 6.66 -2.51 -2.99
CA SER A 28 7.90 -1.90 -2.53
C SER A 28 7.64 -0.44 -2.14
N VAL A 29 8.28 -0.02 -1.05
CA VAL A 29 8.28 1.37 -0.63
C VAL A 29 9.73 1.80 -0.51
N PRO A 30 10.12 2.94 -1.12
CA PRO A 30 11.50 3.39 -1.06
C PRO A 30 11.92 3.77 0.35
N ILE A 31 13.13 3.36 0.72
CA ILE A 31 13.77 3.80 1.95
C ILE A 31 14.59 5.01 1.60
N LEU A 32 14.29 6.13 2.22
CA LEU A 32 15.02 7.38 1.99
C LEU A 32 16.05 7.61 3.07
N GLY A 33 17.18 8.14 2.66
CA GLY A 33 18.27 8.43 3.57
C GLY A 33 19.21 9.44 2.94
N GLY A 34 20.48 9.36 3.29
CA GLY A 34 21.47 10.31 2.81
C GLY A 34 21.44 11.59 3.64
N ARG A 35 22.20 12.57 3.17
CA ARG A 35 22.42 13.81 3.91
C ARG A 35 21.13 14.60 4.17
N ASN A 36 20.22 14.62 3.20
CA ASN A 36 18.96 15.38 3.29
C ASN A 36 17.75 14.51 3.56
N GLY A 37 17.94 13.19 3.72
CA GLY A 37 16.84 12.26 3.88
C GLY A 37 15.97 12.12 2.63
N SER A 38 16.45 12.54 1.46
CA SER A 38 15.68 12.50 0.21
C SER A 38 16.25 11.53 -0.82
N GLU A 39 17.37 10.91 -0.53
CA GLU A 39 18.03 9.98 -1.43
C GLU A 39 17.49 8.57 -1.23
N LYS A 40 17.13 7.90 -2.33
CA LYS A 40 16.71 6.51 -2.25
C LYS A 40 17.91 5.62 -1.98
N ILE A 41 17.98 5.00 -0.82
CA ILE A 41 19.08 4.12 -0.43
C ILE A 41 18.70 2.64 -0.43
N GLY A 42 17.43 2.33 -0.67
CA GLY A 42 16.96 0.95 -0.71
C GLY A 42 15.46 0.89 -0.81
N GLU A 43 14.91 -0.29 -0.60
CA GLU A 43 13.48 -0.53 -0.63
C GLU A 43 13.08 -1.49 0.48
N ASP A 44 11.92 -1.28 1.07
CA ASP A 44 11.29 -2.28 1.92
C ASP A 44 10.15 -2.91 1.13
N ASN A 45 9.99 -4.22 1.23
CA ASN A 45 9.04 -4.99 0.44
C ASN A 45 8.09 -5.78 1.31
N VAL A 46 6.86 -5.90 0.84
CA VAL A 46 5.86 -6.79 1.44
C VAL A 46 5.25 -7.63 0.31
N PHE A 47 5.09 -8.92 0.57
CA PHE A 47 4.39 -9.82 -0.35
C PHE A 47 2.97 -10.04 0.13
N LEU A 48 2.00 -9.85 -0.75
CA LEU A 48 0.58 -10.08 -0.46
C LEU A 48 0.09 -11.28 -1.26
N ASP A 49 -0.46 -12.26 -0.58
CA ASP A 49 -1.08 -13.41 -1.25
C ASP A 49 -2.24 -12.95 -2.13
N ALA A 50 -2.46 -13.67 -3.22
CA ALA A 50 -3.54 -13.34 -4.15
C ALA A 50 -4.90 -13.24 -3.48
N ASP A 51 -5.16 -14.04 -2.44
CA ASP A 51 -6.42 -14.04 -1.73
C ASP A 51 -6.63 -12.79 -0.86
N GLU A 52 -5.58 -12.01 -0.60
CA GLU A 52 -5.69 -10.78 0.16
C GLU A 52 -5.85 -9.53 -0.69
N VAL A 53 -5.58 -9.62 -1.98
CA VAL A 53 -5.56 -8.45 -2.86
C VAL A 53 -6.91 -7.73 -2.87
N ASP A 54 -7.99 -8.49 -2.89
CA ASP A 54 -9.35 -7.92 -2.87
C ASP A 54 -9.61 -7.12 -1.60
N ALA A 55 -9.22 -7.66 -0.45
CA ALA A 55 -9.41 -6.98 0.82
C ALA A 55 -8.60 -5.69 0.89
N VAL A 56 -7.38 -5.70 0.33
CA VAL A 56 -6.53 -4.51 0.28
C VAL A 56 -7.18 -3.43 -0.57
N ILE A 57 -7.69 -3.80 -1.75
CA ILE A 57 -8.36 -2.85 -2.64
C ILE A 57 -9.57 -2.22 -1.94
N LYS A 58 -10.41 -3.03 -1.31
CA LYS A 58 -11.58 -2.55 -0.58
C LYS A 58 -11.19 -1.65 0.59
N GLY A 59 -10.11 -2.00 1.30
CA GLY A 59 -9.61 -1.17 2.38
C GLY A 59 -9.15 0.19 1.89
N ILE A 60 -8.43 0.23 0.78
CA ILE A 60 -7.97 1.50 0.20
C ILE A 60 -9.18 2.32 -0.26
N GLU A 61 -10.17 1.69 -0.90
CA GLU A 61 -11.39 2.38 -1.32
C GLU A 61 -12.12 3.01 -0.14
N TYR A 62 -12.22 2.29 0.97
CA TYR A 62 -12.85 2.81 2.17
C TYR A 62 -12.10 4.03 2.70
N ILE A 63 -10.77 3.95 2.76
CA ILE A 63 -9.91 5.04 3.23
C ILE A 63 -10.06 6.27 2.35
N LEU A 64 -10.06 6.09 1.03
CA LEU A 64 -10.21 7.19 0.08
C LEU A 64 -11.59 7.83 0.14
N ALA A 65 -12.62 7.04 0.46
CA ALA A 65 -13.99 7.53 0.56
C ALA A 65 -14.29 8.19 1.91
N TYR A 66 -13.43 7.97 2.91
CA TYR A 66 -13.67 8.52 4.23
C TYR A 66 -13.50 10.04 4.23
N GLU A 67 -14.48 10.74 4.78
CA GLU A 67 -14.47 12.20 4.84
C GLU A 67 -14.39 12.67 6.30
N ALA A 68 -13.59 13.71 6.52
CA ALA A 68 -13.35 14.25 7.86
C ALA A 68 -14.65 14.65 8.59
N GLY A 69 -15.69 15.02 7.88
CA GLY A 69 -16.95 15.42 8.49
C GLY A 69 -17.78 14.28 9.05
N LYS A 70 -17.38 13.02 8.83
CA LYS A 70 -18.13 11.85 9.31
C LYS A 70 -18.01 11.63 10.80
N THR A 71 -17.04 12.24 11.46
CA THR A 71 -16.87 12.15 12.90
C THR A 71 -16.92 13.55 13.52
N LYS A 72 -17.44 13.62 14.74
CA LYS A 72 -17.45 14.86 15.49
C LYS A 72 -16.12 15.15 16.19
N TYR A 73 -15.21 14.20 16.14
CA TYR A 73 -13.92 14.36 16.81
C TYR A 73 -12.94 15.11 15.92
N LYS A 74 -12.15 15.96 16.53
CA LYS A 74 -11.12 16.74 15.85
C LYS A 74 -9.97 15.85 15.37
N HIS A 75 -9.65 14.83 16.18
CA HIS A 75 -8.56 13.91 15.86
C HIS A 75 -9.16 12.55 15.50
N TRP A 76 -8.76 12.04 14.34
CA TRP A 76 -9.25 10.75 13.86
C TRP A 76 -8.20 10.06 12.99
N GLN A 77 -8.33 8.77 12.87
CA GLN A 77 -7.44 7.95 12.05
C GLN A 77 -8.25 6.74 11.57
N VAL A 78 -8.04 6.35 10.32
CA VAL A 78 -8.64 5.14 9.76
C VAL A 78 -7.55 4.37 9.04
N ASP A 79 -7.43 3.07 9.34
CA ASP A 79 -6.37 2.22 8.82
C ASP A 79 -6.92 0.92 8.28
N PHE A 80 -6.23 0.38 7.29
CA PHE A 80 -6.39 -1.01 6.86
C PHE A 80 -5.03 -1.70 6.95
N LYS A 81 -5.01 -2.89 7.57
CA LYS A 81 -3.79 -3.66 7.74
C LYS A 81 -3.98 -5.08 7.22
N SER A 82 -3.06 -5.55 6.37
CA SER A 82 -3.07 -6.92 5.87
C SER A 82 -2.41 -7.86 6.88
N LYS A 83 -2.60 -9.18 6.69
CA LYS A 83 -1.95 -10.19 7.53
C LYS A 83 -0.43 -10.08 7.48
N GLU A 84 0.11 -9.68 6.33
CA GLU A 84 1.56 -9.58 6.12
C GLU A 84 2.16 -8.30 6.65
N GLY A 85 1.34 -7.40 7.22
CA GLY A 85 1.83 -6.17 7.81
C GLY A 85 1.82 -4.95 6.90
N PHE A 86 1.29 -5.08 5.68
CA PHE A 86 1.08 -3.92 4.82
C PHE A 86 -0.10 -3.11 5.34
N GLU A 87 0.10 -1.81 5.50
CA GLU A 87 -0.93 -0.95 6.07
C GLU A 87 -1.07 0.32 5.25
N VAL A 88 -2.31 0.75 5.04
CA VAL A 88 -2.64 2.03 4.43
C VAL A 88 -3.58 2.75 5.38
N GLY A 89 -3.37 4.03 5.58
CA GLY A 89 -4.21 4.79 6.50
C GLY A 89 -4.39 6.22 6.10
N ALA A 90 -5.37 6.86 6.71
CA ALA A 90 -5.62 8.29 6.61
C ALA A 90 -5.80 8.84 8.02
N PHE A 91 -5.35 10.05 8.23
CA PHE A 91 -5.42 10.67 9.54
C PHE A 91 -5.57 12.19 9.45
N SER A 92 -6.14 12.76 10.49
CA SER A 92 -6.35 14.20 10.57
C SER A 92 -5.07 14.92 10.98
N THR A 93 -4.83 16.07 10.39
CA THR A 93 -3.75 16.98 10.81
C THR A 93 -4.31 18.40 10.84
N LYS A 94 -3.51 19.35 11.34
CA LYS A 94 -3.88 20.75 11.32
C LYS A 94 -4.05 21.29 9.89
N GLU A 95 -3.40 20.64 8.95
CA GLU A 95 -3.41 21.04 7.53
C GLU A 95 -4.44 20.28 6.70
N GLY A 96 -5.20 19.38 7.34
CA GLY A 96 -6.17 18.54 6.66
C GLY A 96 -5.85 17.06 6.76
N THR A 97 -6.41 16.29 5.85
CA THR A 97 -6.22 14.83 5.82
C THR A 97 -4.90 14.47 5.15
N LYS A 98 -4.15 13.60 5.79
CA LYS A 98 -2.93 13.01 5.21
C LYS A 98 -3.06 11.50 5.14
N TYR A 99 -2.29 10.89 4.26
CA TYR A 99 -2.33 9.46 3.99
C TYR A 99 -0.95 8.86 4.22
N ALA A 100 -0.92 7.61 4.67
CA ALA A 100 0.34 6.91 4.91
C ALA A 100 0.30 5.49 4.38
N VAL A 101 1.45 5.01 3.93
CA VAL A 101 1.66 3.62 3.53
C VAL A 101 2.78 3.07 4.40
N ASP A 102 2.56 1.89 4.98
CA ASP A 102 3.50 1.26 5.90
C ASP A 102 3.71 -0.19 5.47
N THR A 103 4.96 -0.59 5.35
CA THR A 103 5.34 -1.96 4.97
C THR A 103 5.74 -2.80 6.18
N GLY A 104 5.63 -2.24 7.37
CA GLY A 104 6.05 -2.87 8.61
C GLY A 104 7.39 -2.37 9.12
N ARG A 105 8.27 -1.95 8.22
CA ARG A 105 9.60 -1.40 8.56
C ARG A 105 9.75 0.04 8.11
N GLU A 106 9.07 0.40 7.03
CA GLU A 106 9.08 1.77 6.49
C GLU A 106 7.67 2.32 6.46
N SER A 107 7.52 3.57 6.87
CA SER A 107 6.26 4.29 6.80
C SER A 107 6.50 5.60 6.06
N ARG A 108 5.62 5.88 5.10
CA ARG A 108 5.73 7.09 4.28
C ARG A 108 4.38 7.77 4.19
N VAL A 109 4.41 9.11 4.29
CA VAL A 109 3.23 9.94 4.09
C VAL A 109 3.18 10.37 2.62
N TYR A 110 2.02 10.17 2.00
CA TYR A 110 1.81 10.48 0.59
C TYR A 110 0.59 11.37 0.42
N PRO A 111 0.53 12.15 -0.67
CA PRO A 111 -0.69 12.86 -1.01
C PRO A 111 -1.76 11.87 -1.47
N ARG A 112 -3.02 12.30 -1.46
CA ARG A 112 -4.14 11.46 -1.89
C ARG A 112 -3.92 10.86 -3.28
N SER A 113 -3.35 11.63 -4.22
CA SER A 113 -3.11 11.17 -5.58
C SER A 113 -2.21 9.95 -5.64
N GLU A 114 -1.24 9.84 -4.72
CA GLU A 114 -0.37 8.66 -4.63
C GLU A 114 -1.16 7.43 -4.20
N ILE A 115 -2.08 7.60 -3.24
CA ILE A 115 -2.91 6.49 -2.76
C ILE A 115 -3.87 6.04 -3.86
N GLU A 116 -4.39 6.98 -4.65
CA GLU A 116 -5.23 6.64 -5.79
C GLU A 116 -4.44 5.86 -6.85
N SER A 117 -3.19 6.25 -7.09
CA SER A 117 -2.31 5.54 -8.01
C SER A 117 -1.97 4.14 -7.50
N LEU A 118 -1.76 4.01 -6.20
CA LEU A 118 -1.53 2.72 -5.55
C LEU A 118 -2.73 1.79 -5.75
N LYS A 119 -3.93 2.30 -5.53
CA LYS A 119 -5.16 1.53 -5.74
C LYS A 119 -5.26 1.06 -7.19
N GLU A 120 -5.01 1.93 -8.15
CA GLU A 120 -5.05 1.57 -9.56
C GLU A 120 -4.06 0.48 -9.91
N ALA A 121 -2.85 0.55 -9.33
CA ALA A 121 -1.84 -0.47 -9.53
C ALA A 121 -2.30 -1.83 -9.00
N PHE A 122 -2.97 -1.85 -7.84
CA PHE A 122 -3.54 -3.08 -7.29
C PHE A 122 -4.65 -3.65 -8.15
N VAL A 123 -5.54 -2.80 -8.65
CA VAL A 123 -6.64 -3.23 -9.52
C VAL A 123 -6.09 -3.84 -10.80
N LYS A 124 -5.09 -3.22 -11.39
CA LYS A 124 -4.43 -3.73 -12.59
C LYS A 124 -3.76 -5.07 -12.32
N ALA A 125 -3.02 -5.17 -11.23
CA ALA A 125 -2.34 -6.41 -10.85
C ALA A 125 -3.34 -7.54 -10.58
N LYS A 126 -4.46 -7.23 -9.93
CA LYS A 126 -5.52 -8.21 -9.69
C LYS A 126 -6.07 -8.75 -11.00
N GLY A 127 -6.28 -7.89 -11.99
CA GLY A 127 -6.74 -8.32 -13.31
C GLY A 127 -5.77 -9.28 -13.97
N MET A 128 -4.48 -9.04 -13.82
CA MET A 128 -3.44 -9.90 -14.37
C MET A 128 -3.37 -11.26 -13.63
N LEU A 129 -3.58 -11.26 -12.30
CA LEU A 129 -3.66 -12.49 -11.52
C LEU A 129 -4.84 -13.34 -11.98
N GLY A 130 -5.97 -12.72 -12.26
CA GLY A 130 -7.17 -13.42 -12.72
C GLY A 130 -7.04 -14.09 -14.08
N SER A 131 -6.03 -13.72 -14.86
CA SER A 131 -5.79 -14.28 -16.18
C SER A 131 -4.88 -15.51 -16.17
N LYS A 132 -4.43 -15.92 -15.00
CA LYS A 132 -3.51 -17.06 -14.83
C LYS A 132 -4.23 -18.40 -14.71
#